data_d6025efb0314ff0e4cba7c05ea871d01
#
_entry.id   d6025efb0314ff0e4cba7c05ea871d01
#
_cell.length_a   1.000
_cell.length_b   1.000
_cell.length_c   1.000
_cell.angle_alpha   90.00
_cell.angle_beta   90.00
_cell.angle_gamma   90.00
#
_symmetry.space_group_name_H-M   'P 1'
#
loop_
_entity.id
_entity.type
_entity.pdbx_description
1 polymer ?
#
loop_
_entity_poly.entity_id
_entity_poly.type
_entity_poly.pdbx_seq_one_letter_code
_entity_poly.pdbx_strand_id
1 'polypeptide(L)'
;MFFDKTVKTFSNFKIEVASEYTDYVLFRQNDFFDVMSSVIHDGLIARCGVAKVYYDERTEYPLEEFSRLTDEELDMLLADEAVELEENEKDAIGLNSGQISRAVDKSQVVVEAIAPETFIIEPQAVSLDTINFCAHRERKTLTELREMGYDEELISKIGTTQHGDVEMETDPEVLARHDDIGADRGFSARGY
;
A
#
# COMPACT_ATOMS: atom_id res chain seq x y z
N MET A 1 48.80 2.70 -8.93
CA MET A 1 47.95 1.59 -9.46
C MET A 1 47.18 0.84 -8.35
N PHE A 2 46.95 1.46 -7.18
CA PHE A 2 46.21 0.87 -6.05
C PHE A 2 44.79 1.43 -5.88
N PHE A 3 44.51 2.60 -6.40
CA PHE A 3 43.19 3.27 -6.23
C PHE A 3 42.06 2.67 -7.08
N ASP A 4 42.35 2.01 -8.18
CA ASP A 4 41.31 1.53 -9.12
C ASP A 4 40.62 0.24 -8.63
N LYS A 5 41.30 -0.61 -7.86
CA LYS A 5 40.71 -1.83 -7.29
C LYS A 5 39.72 -1.53 -6.16
N THR A 6 40.02 -0.55 -5.32
CA THR A 6 39.19 -0.19 -4.17
C THR A 6 37.86 0.42 -4.62
N VAL A 7 37.88 1.26 -5.65
CA VAL A 7 36.66 1.88 -6.20
C VAL A 7 35.76 0.84 -6.86
N LYS A 8 36.32 -0.12 -7.60
CA LYS A 8 35.54 -1.22 -8.20
C LYS A 8 34.92 -2.14 -7.15
N THR A 9 35.62 -2.41 -6.06
CA THR A 9 35.12 -3.25 -4.97
C THR A 9 33.96 -2.57 -4.22
N PHE A 10 34.07 -1.26 -3.95
CA PHE A 10 32.98 -0.47 -3.35
C PHE A 10 31.76 -0.35 -4.27
N SER A 11 31.98 -0.20 -5.57
CA SER A 11 30.90 -0.16 -6.56
C SER A 11 30.16 -1.50 -6.62
N ASN A 12 30.88 -2.62 -6.66
CA ASN A 12 30.28 -3.95 -6.69
C ASN A 12 29.53 -4.26 -5.41
N PHE A 13 30.05 -3.91 -4.23
CA PHE A 13 29.39 -4.08 -2.94
C PHE A 13 28.07 -3.29 -2.88
N LYS A 14 28.05 -2.04 -3.34
CA LYS A 14 26.83 -1.24 -3.42
C LYS A 14 25.79 -1.86 -4.36
N ILE A 15 26.22 -2.44 -5.47
CA ILE A 15 25.33 -3.11 -6.43
C ILE A 15 24.71 -4.38 -5.81
N GLU A 16 25.53 -5.19 -5.13
CA GLU A 16 25.04 -6.40 -4.43
C GLU A 16 24.00 -6.05 -3.37
N VAL A 17 24.31 -5.11 -2.48
CA VAL A 17 23.35 -4.66 -1.43
C VAL A 17 22.08 -4.09 -2.05
N ALA A 18 22.18 -3.29 -3.11
CA ALA A 18 21.01 -2.75 -3.79
C ALA A 18 20.16 -3.84 -4.43
N SER A 19 20.80 -4.87 -5.03
CA SER A 19 20.08 -6.01 -5.61
C SER A 19 19.36 -6.84 -4.54
N GLU A 20 20.06 -7.17 -3.44
CA GLU A 20 19.47 -7.92 -2.32
C GLU A 20 18.29 -7.15 -1.69
N TYR A 21 18.43 -5.83 -1.53
CA TYR A 21 17.34 -5.00 -1.02
C TYR A 21 16.15 -4.95 -1.99
N THR A 22 16.42 -4.84 -3.29
CA THR A 22 15.37 -4.86 -4.32
C THR A 22 14.64 -6.19 -4.33
N ASP A 23 15.37 -7.30 -4.25
CA ASP A 23 14.79 -8.65 -4.16
C ASP A 23 13.92 -8.80 -2.90
N TYR A 24 14.39 -8.29 -1.76
CA TYR A 24 13.62 -8.27 -0.52
C TYR A 24 12.31 -7.49 -0.67
N VAL A 25 12.37 -6.27 -1.21
CA VAL A 25 11.19 -5.43 -1.43
C VAL A 25 10.21 -6.10 -2.37
N LEU A 26 10.67 -6.66 -3.48
CA LEU A 26 9.80 -7.26 -4.50
C LEU A 26 9.17 -8.58 -4.01
N PHE A 27 9.96 -9.49 -3.43
CA PHE A 27 9.52 -10.85 -3.15
C PHE A 27 9.12 -11.11 -1.69
N ARG A 28 9.40 -10.18 -0.76
CA ARG A 28 9.09 -10.35 0.66
C ARG A 28 8.10 -9.32 1.17
N GLN A 29 8.20 -8.07 0.71
CA GLN A 29 7.24 -7.02 1.07
C GLN A 29 6.05 -6.97 0.12
N ASN A 30 6.26 -7.34 -1.14
CA ASN A 30 5.22 -7.37 -2.17
C ASN A 30 5.09 -8.78 -2.75
N ASP A 31 3.89 -9.17 -3.13
CA ASP A 31 3.61 -10.42 -3.87
C ASP A 31 3.91 -10.23 -5.36
N PHE A 32 5.18 -9.96 -5.67
CA PHE A 32 5.62 -9.59 -7.01
C PHE A 32 5.26 -10.60 -8.09
N PHE A 33 5.22 -11.88 -7.73
CA PHE A 33 4.82 -12.93 -8.68
C PHE A 33 3.36 -12.74 -9.12
N ASP A 34 2.46 -12.47 -8.19
CA ASP A 34 1.03 -12.27 -8.49
C ASP A 34 0.80 -10.97 -9.24
N VAL A 35 1.54 -9.90 -8.87
CA VAL A 35 1.53 -8.63 -9.60
C VAL A 35 1.96 -8.83 -11.05
N MET A 36 3.09 -9.51 -11.28
CA MET A 36 3.60 -9.74 -12.64
C MET A 36 2.70 -10.67 -13.44
N SER A 37 2.13 -11.68 -12.81
CA SER A 37 1.17 -12.59 -13.44
C SER A 37 -0.05 -11.81 -13.93
N SER A 38 -0.61 -10.93 -13.09
CA SER A 38 -1.73 -10.06 -13.44
C SER A 38 -1.40 -9.08 -14.57
N VAL A 39 -0.24 -8.44 -14.51
CA VAL A 39 0.23 -7.50 -15.56
C VAL A 39 0.40 -8.21 -16.91
N ILE A 40 0.99 -9.43 -16.90
CA ILE A 40 1.17 -10.21 -18.14
C ILE A 40 -0.19 -10.67 -18.69
N HIS A 41 -1.08 -11.14 -17.81
CA HIS A 41 -2.43 -11.55 -18.19
C HIS A 41 -3.21 -10.40 -18.83
N ASP A 42 -3.22 -9.23 -18.19
CA ASP A 42 -3.85 -8.03 -18.74
C ASP A 42 -3.21 -7.60 -20.06
N GLY A 43 -1.89 -7.72 -20.18
CA GLY A 43 -1.15 -7.46 -21.42
C GLY A 43 -1.54 -8.38 -22.58
N LEU A 44 -1.88 -9.63 -22.29
CA LEU A 44 -2.32 -10.60 -23.30
C LEU A 44 -3.77 -10.39 -23.73
N ILE A 45 -4.66 -10.02 -22.81
CA ILE A 45 -6.09 -9.81 -23.07
C ILE A 45 -6.34 -8.40 -23.62
N ALA A 46 -5.95 -7.38 -22.87
CA ALA A 46 -6.22 -5.98 -23.18
C ALA A 46 -5.09 -5.29 -23.97
N ARG A 47 -4.03 -6.03 -24.34
CA ARG A 47 -2.81 -5.52 -25.01
C ARG A 47 -2.10 -4.40 -24.22
N CYS A 48 -2.45 -4.24 -22.96
CA CYS A 48 -1.90 -3.25 -22.07
C CYS A 48 -1.81 -3.84 -20.67
N GLY A 49 -0.60 -4.01 -20.14
CA GLY A 49 -0.37 -4.40 -18.74
C GLY A 49 0.34 -3.26 -18.03
N VAL A 50 -0.20 -2.81 -16.91
CA VAL A 50 0.30 -1.66 -16.15
C VAL A 50 0.64 -2.08 -14.74
N ALA A 51 1.86 -1.76 -14.30
CA ALA A 51 2.27 -1.82 -12.91
C ALA A 51 2.54 -0.42 -12.39
N LYS A 52 2.14 -0.15 -11.14
CA LYS A 52 2.41 1.10 -10.43
C LYS A 52 3.35 0.80 -9.27
N VAL A 53 4.35 1.63 -9.13
CA VAL A 53 5.29 1.60 -8.00
C VAL A 53 5.21 2.94 -7.29
N TYR A 54 5.00 2.90 -5.97
CA TYR A 54 4.95 4.10 -5.15
C TYR A 54 5.43 3.82 -3.74
N TYR A 55 5.73 4.87 -3.01
CA TYR A 55 6.05 4.79 -1.60
C TYR A 55 4.80 5.12 -0.79
N ASP A 56 4.38 4.18 0.05
CA ASP A 56 3.25 4.33 0.97
C ASP A 56 3.79 4.76 2.33
N GLU A 57 3.54 6.02 2.69
CA GLU A 57 3.87 6.56 4.02
C GLU A 57 2.75 6.19 4.97
N ARG A 58 3.04 5.26 5.89
CA ARG A 58 2.05 4.79 6.84
C ARG A 58 2.65 4.67 8.23
N THR A 59 2.04 5.40 9.17
CA THR A 59 2.32 5.25 10.59
C THR A 59 1.13 4.56 11.24
N GLU A 60 1.39 3.47 11.94
CA GLU A 60 0.39 2.75 12.72
C GLU A 60 0.59 3.07 14.20
N TYR A 61 -0.51 3.10 14.95
CA TYR A 61 -0.55 3.35 16.39
C TYR A 61 -1.14 2.13 17.09
N PRO A 62 -0.41 1.00 17.18
CA PRO A 62 -0.88 -0.17 17.89
C PRO A 62 -1.06 0.17 19.39
N LEU A 63 -2.17 -0.31 19.96
CA LEU A 63 -2.42 -0.22 21.38
C LEU A 63 -1.68 -1.36 22.09
N GLU A 64 -0.86 -1.00 23.05
CA GLU A 64 -0.12 -1.93 23.93
C GLU A 64 -0.65 -1.79 25.34
N GLU A 65 -0.97 -2.91 26.00
CA GLU A 65 -1.40 -2.94 27.39
C GLU A 65 -0.19 -3.02 28.32
N PHE A 66 -0.19 -2.21 29.35
CA PHE A 66 0.78 -2.30 30.42
C PHE A 66 0.08 -2.53 31.76
N SER A 67 0.76 -3.20 32.68
CA SER A 67 0.20 -3.51 33.99
C SER A 67 1.25 -3.41 35.08
N ARG A 68 0.85 -2.87 36.23
CA ARG A 68 1.63 -2.80 37.47
C ARG A 68 2.95 -2.06 37.33
N LEU A 69 2.98 -0.96 36.59
CA LEU A 69 4.14 -0.08 36.53
C LEU A 69 4.15 0.92 37.68
N THR A 70 5.33 1.19 38.21
CA THR A 70 5.54 2.31 39.13
C THR A 70 5.46 3.64 38.39
N ASP A 71 5.28 4.75 39.12
CA ASP A 71 5.24 6.08 38.47
C ASP A 71 6.55 6.38 37.72
N GLU A 72 7.71 5.96 38.27
CA GLU A 72 9.02 6.15 37.62
C GLU A 72 9.17 5.33 36.33
N GLU A 73 8.66 4.09 36.30
CA GLU A 73 8.69 3.24 35.12
C GLU A 73 7.75 3.76 34.03
N LEU A 74 6.60 4.29 34.43
CA LEU A 74 5.66 4.91 33.50
C LEU A 74 6.26 6.19 32.90
N ASP A 75 6.89 7.03 33.70
CA ASP A 75 7.57 8.23 33.21
C ASP A 75 8.72 7.90 32.26
N MET A 76 9.46 6.81 32.51
CA MET A 76 10.51 6.34 31.61
C MET A 76 9.93 5.85 30.27
N LEU A 77 8.77 5.22 30.29
CA LEU A 77 8.08 4.72 29.11
C LEU A 77 7.51 5.87 28.27
N LEU A 78 6.99 6.90 28.92
CA LEU A 78 6.47 8.12 28.27
C LEU A 78 7.59 9.11 27.86
N ALA A 79 8.82 8.87 28.25
CA ALA A 79 9.97 9.65 27.77
C ALA A 79 10.30 9.41 26.30
N ASP A 80 9.77 8.33 25.69
CA ASP A 80 9.84 8.06 24.27
C ASP A 80 8.76 8.90 23.55
N GLU A 81 9.19 9.83 22.68
CA GLU A 81 8.28 10.70 21.91
C GLU A 81 7.31 9.95 21.00
N ALA A 82 7.60 8.68 20.72
CA ALA A 82 6.74 7.81 19.91
C ALA A 82 5.59 7.16 20.71
N VAL A 83 5.54 7.36 22.03
CA VAL A 83 4.57 6.70 22.92
C VAL A 83 3.61 7.73 23.48
N GLU A 84 2.32 7.49 23.32
CA GLU A 84 1.23 8.28 23.89
C GLU A 84 0.42 7.44 24.88
N LEU A 85 0.02 8.04 25.99
CA LEU A 85 -0.80 7.41 27.02
C LEU A 85 -2.28 7.57 26.64
N GLU A 86 -2.97 6.45 26.42
CA GLU A 86 -4.40 6.45 26.09
C GLU A 86 -5.25 6.31 27.37
N GLU A 87 -4.93 5.32 28.20
CA GLU A 87 -5.64 5.06 29.45
C GLU A 87 -4.66 4.73 30.56
N ASN A 88 -4.95 5.24 31.78
CA ASN A 88 -4.19 4.91 32.98
C ASN A 88 -5.12 4.80 34.20
N GLU A 89 -5.09 3.65 34.83
CA GLU A 89 -5.76 3.40 36.11
C GLU A 89 -4.72 3.07 37.19
N LYS A 90 -4.89 3.68 38.36
CA LYS A 90 -4.06 3.35 39.54
C LYS A 90 -4.77 2.35 40.42
N ASP A 91 -4.09 1.25 40.73
CA ASP A 91 -4.56 0.26 41.70
C ASP A 91 -4.48 0.81 43.14
N ALA A 92 -5.16 0.17 44.08
CA ALA A 92 -5.15 0.51 45.51
C ALA A 92 -3.75 0.53 46.16
N ILE A 93 -2.76 -0.08 45.49
CA ILE A 93 -1.36 -0.15 45.93
C ILE A 93 -0.51 0.99 45.30
N GLY A 94 -1.11 1.79 44.41
CA GLY A 94 -0.44 2.90 43.71
C GLY A 94 0.32 2.51 42.47
N LEU A 95 0.08 1.32 41.89
CA LEU A 95 0.64 0.87 40.62
C LEU A 95 -0.27 1.28 39.47
N ASN A 96 0.35 1.69 38.37
CA ASN A 96 -0.32 2.09 37.11
C ASN A 96 -0.56 0.88 36.20
N SER A 97 -1.74 0.81 35.63
CA SER A 97 -2.11 -0.15 34.59
C SER A 97 -2.99 0.55 33.56
N GLY A 98 -2.81 0.25 32.28
CA GLY A 98 -3.57 0.95 31.24
C GLY A 98 -3.12 0.57 29.83
N GLN A 99 -3.34 1.50 28.90
CA GLN A 99 -3.00 1.32 27.49
C GLN A 99 -2.17 2.51 27.00
N ILE A 100 -1.20 2.19 26.19
CA ILE A 100 -0.39 3.15 25.45
C ILE A 100 -0.54 2.90 23.97
N SER A 101 -0.45 3.94 23.16
CA SER A 101 -0.26 3.85 21.71
C SER A 101 1.18 4.17 21.38
N ARG A 102 1.76 3.39 20.46
CA ARG A 102 3.13 3.61 20.00
C ARG A 102 3.14 3.87 18.50
N ALA A 103 3.69 5.00 18.09
CA ALA A 103 3.88 5.30 16.67
C ALA A 103 4.92 4.36 16.06
N VAL A 104 4.47 3.48 15.16
CA VAL A 104 5.34 2.55 14.44
C VAL A 104 5.30 2.90 12.95
N ASP A 105 6.46 3.22 12.39
CA ASP A 105 6.59 3.45 10.96
C ASP A 105 6.45 2.13 10.18
N LYS A 106 5.41 2.06 9.35
CA LYS A 106 5.08 0.95 8.45
C LYS A 106 5.22 1.34 6.99
N SER A 107 5.89 2.45 6.74
CA SER A 107 6.11 2.95 5.38
C SER A 107 6.88 1.93 4.54
N GLN A 108 6.41 1.71 3.33
CA GLN A 108 7.00 0.72 2.44
C GLN A 108 6.86 1.09 0.96
N VAL A 109 7.71 0.51 0.13
CA VAL A 109 7.52 0.55 -1.33
C VAL A 109 6.46 -0.47 -1.71
N VAL A 110 5.42 -0.02 -2.40
CA VAL A 110 4.32 -0.84 -2.88
C VAL A 110 4.42 -1.00 -4.39
N VAL A 111 4.25 -2.24 -4.86
CA VAL A 111 4.16 -2.59 -6.28
C VAL A 111 2.82 -3.26 -6.52
N GLU A 112 1.99 -2.67 -7.36
CA GLU A 112 0.65 -3.18 -7.64
C GLU A 112 0.34 -3.23 -9.14
N ALA A 113 -0.46 -4.20 -9.56
CA ALA A 113 -1.01 -4.26 -10.90
C ALA A 113 -2.24 -3.34 -10.99
N ILE A 114 -2.27 -2.51 -12.01
CA ILE A 114 -3.41 -1.61 -12.28
C ILE A 114 -4.23 -2.18 -13.43
N ALA A 115 -5.54 -2.25 -13.22
CA ALA A 115 -6.48 -2.61 -14.26
C ALA A 115 -6.39 -1.63 -15.45
N PRO A 116 -6.19 -2.11 -16.70
CA PRO A 116 -6.05 -1.24 -17.86
C PRO A 116 -7.17 -0.21 -18.02
N GLU A 117 -8.41 -0.57 -17.67
CA GLU A 117 -9.59 0.28 -17.75
C GLU A 117 -9.57 1.43 -16.73
N THR A 118 -8.73 1.34 -15.69
CA THR A 118 -8.56 2.41 -14.68
C THR A 118 -7.38 3.31 -14.97
N PHE A 119 -6.52 2.91 -15.92
CA PHE A 119 -5.37 3.70 -16.33
C PHE A 119 -5.76 4.64 -17.48
N ILE A 120 -5.68 5.92 -17.22
CA ILE A 120 -6.01 6.99 -18.17
C ILE A 120 -4.72 7.57 -18.72
N ILE A 121 -4.58 7.55 -20.04
CA ILE A 121 -3.43 8.09 -20.76
C ILE A 121 -3.92 8.96 -21.92
N GLU A 122 -3.09 9.92 -22.31
CA GLU A 122 -3.36 10.75 -23.49
C GLU A 122 -3.54 9.90 -24.77
N PRO A 123 -4.62 10.11 -25.56
CA PRO A 123 -4.94 9.25 -26.70
C PRO A 123 -3.86 9.19 -27.79
N GLN A 124 -2.98 10.18 -27.87
CA GLN A 124 -1.91 10.28 -28.86
C GLN A 124 -0.55 9.83 -28.31
N ALA A 125 -0.53 9.28 -27.09
CA ALA A 125 0.70 8.86 -26.45
C ALA A 125 1.34 7.68 -27.19
N VAL A 126 2.61 7.84 -27.55
CA VAL A 126 3.44 6.79 -28.15
C VAL A 126 4.33 6.13 -27.12
N SER A 127 4.75 6.89 -26.10
CA SER A 127 5.63 6.44 -24.99
C SER A 127 5.30 7.20 -23.73
N LEU A 128 5.49 6.57 -22.58
CA LEU A 128 5.33 7.22 -21.27
C LEU A 128 6.27 8.43 -21.08
N ASP A 129 7.42 8.44 -21.74
CA ASP A 129 8.38 9.54 -21.65
C ASP A 129 7.91 10.82 -22.36
N THR A 130 6.97 10.69 -23.29
CA THR A 130 6.52 11.80 -24.16
C THR A 130 5.12 12.29 -23.86
N ILE A 131 4.44 11.70 -22.89
CA ILE A 131 3.08 12.09 -22.52
C ILE A 131 3.06 13.31 -21.61
N ASN A 132 2.02 14.13 -21.78
CA ASN A 132 1.77 15.27 -20.90
C ASN A 132 0.88 14.90 -19.70
N PHE A 133 0.11 13.81 -19.83
CA PHE A 133 -0.84 13.41 -18.81
C PHE A 133 -1.03 11.90 -18.76
N CYS A 134 -0.94 11.34 -17.55
CA CYS A 134 -1.45 10.01 -17.21
C CYS A 134 -2.07 10.07 -15.81
N ALA A 135 -3.07 9.23 -15.56
CA ALA A 135 -3.75 9.16 -14.28
C ALA A 135 -4.22 7.72 -13.99
N HIS A 136 -4.32 7.41 -12.71
CA HIS A 136 -4.98 6.21 -12.22
C HIS A 136 -6.32 6.64 -11.58
N ARG A 137 -7.41 6.06 -12.06
CA ARG A 137 -8.76 6.31 -11.56
C ARG A 137 -9.15 5.24 -10.56
N GLU A 138 -9.41 5.62 -9.34
CA GLU A 138 -9.89 4.73 -8.28
C GLU A 138 -11.28 5.15 -7.81
N ARG A 139 -12.08 4.17 -7.40
CA ARG A 139 -13.34 4.41 -6.70
C ARG A 139 -13.08 4.32 -5.22
N LYS A 140 -13.44 5.37 -4.48
CA LYS A 140 -13.31 5.45 -3.04
C LYS A 140 -14.68 5.67 -2.40
N THR A 141 -14.88 5.11 -1.24
CA THR A 141 -16.06 5.40 -0.41
C THR A 141 -15.90 6.75 0.28
N LEU A 142 -17.01 7.36 0.70
CA LEU A 142 -16.96 8.62 1.46
C LEU A 142 -16.23 8.46 2.80
N THR A 143 -16.26 7.27 3.38
CA THR A 143 -15.54 6.95 4.62
C THR A 143 -14.03 6.96 4.40
N GLU A 144 -13.56 6.30 3.34
CA GLU A 144 -12.14 6.32 2.97
C GLU A 144 -11.63 7.74 2.67
N LEU A 145 -12.45 8.58 2.02
CA LEU A 145 -12.08 9.98 1.77
C LEU A 145 -11.92 10.77 3.08
N ARG A 146 -12.76 10.50 4.10
CA ARG A 146 -12.61 11.10 5.43
C ARG A 146 -11.35 10.62 6.14
N GLU A 147 -11.06 9.33 6.07
CA GLU A 147 -9.84 8.73 6.64
C GLU A 147 -8.56 9.29 5.98
N MET A 148 -8.63 9.62 4.68
CA MET A 148 -7.56 10.29 3.95
C MET A 148 -7.41 11.79 4.31
N GLY A 149 -8.29 12.33 5.16
CA GLY A 149 -8.22 13.71 5.66
C GLY A 149 -8.81 14.78 4.73
N TYR A 150 -9.63 14.39 3.75
CA TYR A 150 -10.34 15.38 2.94
C TYR A 150 -11.39 16.13 3.72
N ASP A 151 -11.56 17.43 3.42
CA ASP A 151 -12.51 18.31 4.06
C ASP A 151 -13.97 17.86 3.82
N GLU A 152 -14.77 17.79 4.89
CA GLU A 152 -16.18 17.38 4.86
C GLU A 152 -17.03 18.27 3.93
N GLU A 153 -16.68 19.57 3.81
CA GLU A 153 -17.36 20.47 2.87
C GLU A 153 -17.13 20.08 1.40
N LEU A 154 -15.95 19.58 1.08
CA LEU A 154 -15.62 19.07 -0.25
C LEU A 154 -16.32 17.75 -0.50
N ILE A 155 -16.29 16.83 0.47
CA ILE A 155 -16.93 15.52 0.41
C ILE A 155 -18.45 15.68 0.18
N SER A 156 -19.10 16.61 0.88
CA SER A 156 -20.55 16.86 0.73
C SER A 156 -20.95 17.36 -0.67
N LYS A 157 -20.01 17.98 -1.40
CA LYS A 157 -20.23 18.48 -2.78
C LYS A 157 -20.03 17.39 -3.84
N ILE A 158 -19.42 16.27 -3.47
CA ILE A 158 -19.19 15.15 -4.40
C ILE A 158 -20.53 14.43 -4.58
N GLY A 159 -21.04 14.41 -5.81
CA GLY A 159 -22.21 13.61 -6.15
C GLY A 159 -21.90 12.12 -5.95
N THR A 160 -22.68 11.45 -5.13
CA THR A 160 -22.60 9.99 -5.00
C THR A 160 -23.22 9.35 -6.21
N THR A 161 -22.44 8.57 -6.96
CA THR A 161 -22.99 7.71 -7.99
C THR A 161 -23.80 6.61 -7.29
N GLN A 162 -25.11 6.61 -7.50
CA GLN A 162 -25.96 5.53 -6.95
C GLN A 162 -25.59 4.22 -7.64
N HIS A 163 -25.72 3.12 -6.92
CA HIS A 163 -25.34 1.76 -7.34
C HIS A 163 -26.00 1.28 -8.66
N GLY A 164 -26.83 2.08 -9.30
CA GLY A 164 -27.51 1.80 -10.56
C GLY A 164 -26.96 2.50 -11.79
N ASP A 165 -26.10 3.52 -11.61
CA ASP A 165 -25.50 4.28 -12.72
C ASP A 165 -24.14 3.71 -13.18
N VAL A 166 -23.83 2.49 -12.80
CA VAL A 166 -22.75 1.75 -13.45
C VAL A 166 -23.28 1.42 -14.85
N GLU A 167 -22.98 2.25 -15.82
CA GLU A 167 -22.90 1.79 -17.20
C GLU A 167 -21.98 0.58 -17.14
N MET A 168 -22.59 -0.60 -17.26
CA MET A 168 -21.90 -1.85 -17.35
C MET A 168 -21.01 -1.68 -18.58
N GLU A 169 -19.73 -1.48 -18.33
CA GLU A 169 -18.74 -1.27 -19.37
C GLU A 169 -18.83 -2.51 -20.25
N THR A 170 -19.47 -2.36 -21.38
CA THR A 170 -19.84 -3.46 -22.32
C THR A 170 -18.63 -3.82 -23.18
N ASP A 171 -17.43 -3.42 -22.75
CA ASP A 171 -16.20 -3.76 -23.45
C ASP A 171 -15.90 -5.25 -23.27
N PRO A 172 -15.86 -6.02 -24.36
CA PRO A 172 -15.61 -7.46 -24.31
C PRO A 172 -14.26 -7.82 -23.65
N GLU A 173 -13.28 -6.93 -23.69
CA GLU A 173 -11.96 -7.14 -23.05
C GLU A 173 -12.08 -7.06 -21.53
N VAL A 174 -12.89 -6.13 -21.00
CA VAL A 174 -13.18 -5.99 -19.55
C VAL A 174 -13.98 -7.19 -19.06
N LEU A 175 -14.98 -7.64 -19.82
CA LEU A 175 -15.77 -8.81 -19.48
C LEU A 175 -14.91 -10.08 -19.43
N ALA A 176 -14.04 -10.29 -20.41
CA ALA A 176 -13.15 -11.46 -20.46
C ALA A 176 -12.22 -11.50 -19.25
N ARG A 177 -11.70 -10.35 -18.82
CA ARG A 177 -10.85 -10.25 -17.64
C ARG A 177 -11.60 -10.60 -16.35
N HIS A 178 -12.84 -10.15 -16.20
CA HIS A 178 -13.67 -10.47 -15.03
C HIS A 178 -14.11 -11.93 -15.01
N ASP A 179 -14.37 -12.54 -16.14
CA ASP A 179 -14.76 -13.95 -16.24
C ASP A 179 -13.62 -14.88 -15.83
N ASP A 180 -12.38 -14.58 -16.23
CA ASP A 180 -11.19 -15.36 -15.82
C ASP A 180 -10.90 -15.25 -14.32
N ILE A 181 -11.00 -14.08 -13.74
CA ILE A 181 -10.85 -13.88 -12.28
C ILE A 181 -11.96 -14.60 -11.51
N GLY A 182 -13.17 -14.67 -12.06
CA GLY A 182 -14.32 -15.40 -11.50
C GLY A 182 -14.13 -16.92 -11.53
N ALA A 183 -13.52 -17.43 -12.59
CA ALA A 183 -13.24 -18.87 -12.75
C ALA A 183 -12.19 -19.38 -11.76
N ASP A 184 -11.15 -18.60 -11.50
CA ASP A 184 -10.07 -18.97 -10.55
C ASP A 184 -10.56 -18.97 -9.10
N ARG A 185 -11.46 -18.06 -8.72
CA ARG A 185 -12.09 -18.05 -7.39
C ARG A 185 -13.09 -19.21 -7.18
N GLY A 186 -13.67 -19.73 -8.26
CA GLY A 186 -14.59 -20.86 -8.23
C GLY A 186 -13.94 -22.21 -7.92
N PHE A 187 -12.64 -22.35 -8.20
CA PHE A 187 -11.91 -23.59 -7.96
C PHE A 187 -11.47 -23.78 -6.50
N SER A 188 -11.31 -22.69 -5.75
CA SER A 188 -10.92 -22.73 -4.33
C SER A 188 -12.07 -23.08 -3.36
N ALA A 189 -13.34 -23.10 -3.81
CA ALA A 189 -14.50 -23.36 -2.98
C ALA A 189 -15.00 -24.81 -3.00
N ARG A 190 -14.30 -25.73 -3.69
CA ARG A 190 -14.63 -27.16 -3.71
C ARG A 190 -13.42 -28.01 -3.33
N GLY A 191 -13.25 -28.21 -2.05
CA GLY A 191 -12.25 -29.20 -1.63
C GLY A 191 -11.99 -29.24 -0.13
N TYR A 192 -12.72 -30.09 0.52
CA TYR A 192 -12.57 -30.87 1.75
C TYR A 192 -12.81 -30.17 3.06
#